data_bc7160a970e97e3d75a9346990b85069
#
_entry.id   bc7160a970e97e3d75a9346990b85069
#
_cell.length_a   1.000
_cell.length_b   1.000
_cell.length_c   1.000
_cell.angle_alpha   90.00
_cell.angle_beta   90.00
_cell.angle_gamma   90.00
#
_symmetry.space_group_name_H-M   'P 1'
#
loop_
_entity.id
_entity.type
_entity.pdbx_description
1 polymer ?
#
loop_
_entity_poly.entity_id
_entity_poly.type
_entity_poly.pdbx_seq_one_letter_code
_entity_poly.pdbx_strand_id
1 'polypeptide(L)'
;AIDEVFQRFLEFICHRWGGWVIQDLIEYGSPAIRECIAQRLISSAATVSLSSYGSKAVQCAQRHCGEVFQNKYADVLCRVTASHHETVRPKGPSRPLIIEVAAAQHGLPILTQLLTSTTPARRTLIIDLVRMNAVFLKSNRSGARAFQLCGAYGYVLHQSVHAPTPAIRHVKHLTAMIAVAVHDSGLYVRTIQSTTHFRGHVVA
;
A
#
# COMPACT_ATOMS: atom_id res chain seq x y z
N ALA A 1 27.90 -12.03 -3.90
CA ALA A 1 26.71 -12.33 -3.04
C ALA A 1 25.54 -11.38 -3.32
N ILE A 2 25.66 -10.03 -3.10
CA ILE A 2 24.54 -9.08 -3.32
C ILE A 2 24.12 -9.03 -4.80
N ASP A 3 25.08 -9.00 -5.72
CA ASP A 3 24.81 -8.98 -7.16
C ASP A 3 24.03 -10.21 -7.63
N GLU A 4 24.31 -11.35 -7.07
CA GLU A 4 23.62 -12.60 -7.35
C GLU A 4 22.16 -12.57 -6.88
N VAL A 5 21.90 -12.01 -5.71
CA VAL A 5 20.52 -11.75 -5.22
C VAL A 5 19.78 -10.84 -6.19
N PHE A 6 20.46 -9.83 -6.73
CA PHE A 6 19.85 -8.91 -7.70
C PHE A 6 19.66 -9.54 -9.09
N GLN A 7 20.48 -10.47 -9.52
CA GLN A 7 20.27 -11.20 -10.77
C GLN A 7 19.00 -12.07 -10.73
N ARG A 8 18.71 -12.68 -9.58
CA ARG A 8 17.54 -13.55 -9.39
C ARG A 8 16.49 -12.92 -8.47
N PHE A 9 16.34 -11.59 -8.54
CA PHE A 9 15.56 -10.80 -7.59
C PHE A 9 14.12 -11.30 -7.44
N LEU A 10 13.40 -11.59 -8.53
CA LEU A 10 12.01 -12.03 -8.49
C LEU A 10 11.85 -13.40 -7.82
N GLU A 11 12.73 -14.33 -8.11
CA GLU A 11 12.72 -15.64 -7.46
C GLU A 11 12.96 -15.49 -5.96
N PHE A 12 13.93 -14.63 -5.61
CA PHE A 12 14.32 -14.41 -4.23
C PHE A 12 13.20 -13.74 -3.43
N ILE A 13 12.63 -12.64 -3.91
CA ILE A 13 11.62 -11.88 -3.19
C ILE A 13 10.29 -12.62 -3.04
N CYS A 14 9.94 -13.49 -3.99
CA CYS A 14 8.76 -14.32 -3.92
C CYS A 14 8.93 -15.60 -3.09
N HIS A 15 10.16 -15.91 -2.67
CA HIS A 15 10.46 -17.03 -1.80
C HIS A 15 10.41 -16.63 -0.33
N ARG A 16 10.01 -17.57 0.55
CA ARG A 16 9.85 -17.32 2.00
C ARG A 16 11.09 -16.67 2.62
N TRP A 17 12.25 -17.28 2.47
CA TRP A 17 13.50 -16.81 3.08
C TRP A 17 14.08 -15.61 2.35
N GLY A 18 14.02 -15.60 1.01
CA GLY A 18 14.49 -14.47 0.21
C GLY A 18 13.71 -13.20 0.50
N GLY A 19 12.38 -13.30 0.68
CA GLY A 19 11.55 -12.16 1.06
C GLY A 19 11.97 -11.54 2.41
N TRP A 20 12.42 -12.33 3.38
CA TRP A 20 12.97 -11.84 4.64
C TRP A 20 14.28 -11.07 4.44
N VAL A 21 15.22 -11.65 3.69
CA VAL A 21 16.51 -11.00 3.38
C VAL A 21 16.30 -9.66 2.67
N ILE A 22 15.37 -9.59 1.73
CA ILE A 22 15.06 -8.32 1.04
C ILE A 22 14.47 -7.30 2.01
N GLN A 23 13.62 -7.70 2.95
CA GLN A 23 13.09 -6.80 3.98
C GLN A 23 14.18 -6.25 4.88
N ASP A 24 15.13 -7.10 5.33
CA ASP A 24 16.27 -6.67 6.14
C ASP A 24 17.18 -5.69 5.35
N LEU A 25 17.40 -5.94 4.06
CA LEU A 25 18.17 -5.04 3.21
C LEU A 25 17.46 -3.68 2.98
N ILE A 26 16.13 -3.64 2.96
CA ILE A 26 15.37 -2.40 2.91
C ILE A 26 15.48 -1.64 4.23
N GLU A 27 15.38 -2.33 5.37
CA GLU A 27 15.34 -1.71 6.69
C GLU A 27 16.73 -1.26 7.15
N TYR A 28 17.74 -2.12 7.00
CA TYR A 28 19.09 -1.92 7.56
C TYR A 28 20.18 -1.67 6.52
N GLY A 29 19.88 -1.85 5.23
CA GLY A 29 20.85 -1.68 4.14
C GLY A 29 21.24 -0.22 3.92
N SER A 30 22.32 -0.03 3.16
CA SER A 30 22.75 1.32 2.75
C SER A 30 21.70 2.00 1.87
N PRO A 31 21.67 3.34 1.79
CA PRO A 31 20.77 4.08 0.92
C PRO A 31 20.82 3.61 -0.55
N ALA A 32 22.01 3.28 -1.04
CA ALA A 32 22.20 2.80 -2.41
C ALA A 32 21.55 1.42 -2.65
N ILE A 33 21.68 0.49 -1.69
CA ILE A 33 21.02 -0.83 -1.75
C ILE A 33 19.51 -0.66 -1.70
N ARG A 34 19.03 0.19 -0.81
CA ARG A 34 17.59 0.49 -0.65
C ARG A 34 16.98 1.07 -1.92
N GLU A 35 17.67 2.02 -2.56
CA GLU A 35 17.22 2.60 -3.84
C GLU A 35 17.22 1.54 -4.96
N CYS A 36 18.24 0.71 -5.05
CA CYS A 36 18.31 -0.38 -6.02
C CYS A 36 17.12 -1.36 -5.86
N ILE A 37 16.80 -1.75 -4.62
CA ILE A 37 15.65 -2.61 -4.32
C ILE A 37 14.34 -1.88 -4.69
N ALA A 38 14.20 -0.60 -4.33
CA ALA A 38 13.03 0.20 -4.64
C ALA A 38 12.74 0.25 -6.15
N GLN A 39 13.76 0.47 -6.98
CA GLN A 39 13.63 0.47 -8.44
C GLN A 39 13.18 -0.90 -8.98
N ARG A 40 13.73 -2.00 -8.44
CA ARG A 40 13.34 -3.36 -8.83
C ARG A 40 11.92 -3.71 -8.41
N LEU A 41 11.47 -3.26 -7.23
CA LEU A 41 10.09 -3.41 -6.79
C LEU A 41 9.12 -2.68 -7.73
N ILE A 42 9.47 -1.46 -8.17
CA ILE A 42 8.68 -0.68 -9.11
C ILE A 42 8.60 -1.38 -10.48
N SER A 43 9.74 -1.85 -11.01
CA SER A 43 9.76 -2.53 -12.31
C SER A 43 9.04 -3.88 -12.31
N SER A 44 8.93 -4.52 -11.16
CA SER A 44 8.30 -5.85 -10.99
C SER A 44 6.98 -5.79 -10.22
N ALA A 45 6.34 -4.62 -10.16
CA ALA A 45 5.19 -4.34 -9.29
C ALA A 45 4.06 -5.36 -9.40
N ALA A 46 3.77 -5.86 -10.61
CA ALA A 46 2.72 -6.86 -10.83
C ALA A 46 3.00 -8.16 -10.06
N THR A 47 4.19 -8.74 -10.26
CA THR A 47 4.57 -10.02 -9.65
C THR A 47 4.69 -9.89 -8.13
N VAL A 48 5.38 -8.85 -7.64
CA VAL A 48 5.66 -8.71 -6.21
C VAL A 48 4.43 -8.33 -5.39
N SER A 49 3.50 -7.51 -5.93
CA SER A 49 2.29 -7.12 -5.20
C SER A 49 1.32 -8.29 -5.02
N LEU A 50 1.28 -9.24 -5.94
CA LEU A 50 0.39 -10.39 -5.91
C LEU A 50 0.98 -11.60 -5.18
N SER A 51 2.30 -11.61 -4.95
CA SER A 51 2.98 -12.64 -4.17
C SER A 51 2.80 -12.43 -2.67
N SER A 52 2.58 -13.50 -1.91
CA SER A 52 2.44 -13.44 -0.44
C SER A 52 3.69 -12.89 0.26
N TYR A 53 4.87 -13.23 -0.21
CA TYR A 53 6.15 -12.75 0.35
C TYR A 53 6.59 -11.43 -0.28
N GLY A 54 6.43 -11.27 -1.61
CA GLY A 54 6.69 -10.02 -2.31
C GLY A 54 5.87 -8.86 -1.75
N SER A 55 4.58 -9.07 -1.44
CA SER A 55 3.72 -8.04 -0.84
C SER A 55 4.24 -7.52 0.49
N LYS A 56 4.88 -8.37 1.32
CA LYS A 56 5.50 -7.96 2.58
C LYS A 56 6.74 -7.08 2.35
N ALA A 57 7.56 -7.41 1.36
CA ALA A 57 8.70 -6.57 0.98
C ALA A 57 8.25 -5.22 0.42
N VAL A 58 7.16 -5.17 -0.36
CA VAL A 58 6.53 -3.91 -0.80
C VAL A 58 6.07 -3.07 0.39
N GLN A 59 5.38 -3.67 1.37
CA GLN A 59 4.96 -2.97 2.59
C GLN A 59 6.16 -2.45 3.40
N CYS A 60 7.26 -3.20 3.46
CA CYS A 60 8.50 -2.75 4.07
C CYS A 60 9.07 -1.54 3.31
N ALA A 61 9.15 -1.61 1.98
CA ALA A 61 9.61 -0.49 1.16
C ALA A 61 8.72 0.75 1.29
N GLN A 62 7.42 0.60 1.39
CA GLN A 62 6.49 1.71 1.62
C GLN A 62 6.77 2.46 2.94
N ARG A 63 7.30 1.79 3.95
CA ARG A 63 7.68 2.42 5.23
C ARG A 63 9.05 3.06 5.20
N HIS A 64 10.02 2.47 4.48
CA HIS A 64 11.44 2.82 4.59
C HIS A 64 12.03 3.56 3.38
N CYS A 65 11.39 3.49 2.19
CA CYS A 65 11.89 4.14 0.97
C CYS A 65 11.30 5.54 0.70
N GLY A 66 10.46 6.06 1.61
CA GLY A 66 9.95 7.43 1.56
C GLY A 66 8.88 7.69 0.49
N GLU A 67 8.47 8.97 0.41
CA GLU A 67 7.35 9.41 -0.41
C GLU A 67 7.57 9.22 -1.92
N VAL A 68 8.81 9.39 -2.38
CA VAL A 68 9.14 9.24 -3.81
C VAL A 68 8.85 7.83 -4.30
N PHE A 69 9.23 6.81 -3.52
CA PHE A 69 8.90 5.42 -3.82
C PHE A 69 7.40 5.20 -3.85
N GLN A 70 6.69 5.65 -2.81
CA GLN A 70 5.25 5.47 -2.67
C GLN A 70 4.48 6.08 -3.85
N ASN A 71 4.85 7.28 -4.27
CA ASN A 71 4.25 7.96 -5.39
C ASN A 71 4.50 7.25 -6.72
N LYS A 72 5.75 6.85 -7.00
CA LYS A 72 6.09 6.08 -8.21
C LYS A 72 5.41 4.72 -8.23
N TYR A 73 5.35 4.04 -7.09
CA TYR A 73 4.70 2.75 -6.97
C TYR A 73 3.20 2.84 -7.23
N ALA A 74 2.53 3.86 -6.65
CA ALA A 74 1.13 4.15 -6.91
C ALA A 74 0.87 4.41 -8.40
N ASP A 75 1.72 5.21 -9.05
CA ASP A 75 1.60 5.51 -10.48
C ASP A 75 1.67 4.25 -11.35
N VAL A 76 2.57 3.31 -11.00
CA VAL A 76 2.67 2.02 -11.72
C VAL A 76 1.43 1.16 -11.51
N LEU A 77 0.93 1.07 -10.27
CA LEU A 77 -0.26 0.28 -9.96
C LEU A 77 -1.54 0.86 -10.61
N CYS A 78 -1.63 2.18 -10.76
CA CYS A 78 -2.80 2.84 -11.36
C CYS A 78 -2.80 2.79 -12.89
N ARG A 79 -1.67 2.45 -13.53
CA ARG A 79 -1.64 2.30 -15.00
C ARG A 79 -2.44 1.08 -15.43
N VAL A 80 -3.16 1.22 -16.53
CA VAL A 80 -3.77 0.09 -17.22
C VAL A 80 -2.64 -0.68 -17.88
N THR A 81 -2.25 -1.81 -17.31
CA THR A 81 -1.32 -2.72 -17.97
C THR A 81 -2.13 -3.63 -18.90
N ALA A 82 -1.85 -3.59 -20.19
CA ALA A 82 -2.16 -4.72 -21.04
C ALA A 82 -1.46 -5.93 -20.39
N SER A 83 -2.24 -6.96 -20.06
CA SER A 83 -1.79 -8.11 -19.27
C SER A 83 -0.46 -8.65 -19.77
N HIS A 84 0.62 -8.48 -19.01
CA HIS A 84 1.94 -9.04 -19.30
C HIS A 84 2.02 -10.57 -19.06
N HIS A 85 0.90 -11.25 -18.85
CA HIS A 85 0.84 -12.71 -18.87
C HIS A 85 0.42 -13.20 -20.25
N GLU A 86 1.38 -13.26 -21.15
CA GLU A 86 1.28 -13.67 -22.55
C GLU A 86 0.99 -15.18 -22.75
N THR A 87 0.67 -15.93 -21.71
CA THR A 87 0.47 -17.39 -21.80
C THR A 87 -0.95 -17.89 -21.54
N VAL A 88 -1.87 -17.04 -21.08
CA VAL A 88 -3.29 -17.43 -20.97
C VAL A 88 -4.14 -16.28 -21.51
N ARG A 89 -4.97 -16.54 -22.52
CA ARG A 89 -5.89 -15.58 -23.14
C ARG A 89 -6.59 -14.75 -22.07
N PRO A 90 -6.47 -13.41 -22.05
CA PRO A 90 -7.17 -12.56 -21.10
C PRO A 90 -8.67 -12.63 -21.39
N LYS A 91 -9.41 -13.40 -20.59
CA LYS A 91 -10.88 -13.52 -20.69
C LYS A 91 -11.61 -12.34 -20.04
N GLY A 92 -10.99 -11.15 -19.93
CA GLY A 92 -11.63 -10.02 -19.26
C GLY A 92 -11.13 -8.67 -19.73
N PRO A 93 -11.86 -7.59 -19.45
CA PRO A 93 -11.42 -6.23 -19.76
C PRO A 93 -10.11 -5.94 -19.03
N SER A 94 -9.18 -5.26 -19.74
CA SER A 94 -7.92 -4.79 -19.16
C SER A 94 -8.21 -3.85 -17.98
N ARG A 95 -7.72 -4.19 -16.78
CA ARG A 95 -7.91 -3.41 -15.56
C ARG A 95 -6.58 -2.86 -15.07
N PRO A 96 -6.58 -1.71 -14.37
CA PRO A 96 -5.40 -1.23 -13.66
C PRO A 96 -4.93 -2.29 -12.63
N LEU A 97 -3.61 -2.44 -12.49
CA LEU A 97 -3.03 -3.42 -11.57
C LEU A 97 -3.48 -3.22 -10.11
N ILE A 98 -3.76 -1.97 -9.71
CA ILE A 98 -4.27 -1.64 -8.37
C ILE A 98 -5.57 -2.41 -8.05
N ILE A 99 -6.40 -2.72 -9.04
CA ILE A 99 -7.66 -3.44 -8.86
C ILE A 99 -7.41 -4.94 -8.59
N GLU A 100 -6.42 -5.52 -9.25
CA GLU A 100 -5.99 -6.89 -8.99
C GLU A 100 -5.35 -7.03 -7.62
N VAL A 101 -4.50 -6.06 -7.25
CA VAL A 101 -3.92 -5.96 -5.91
C VAL A 101 -5.01 -5.81 -4.85
N ALA A 102 -6.00 -4.95 -5.07
CA ALA A 102 -7.13 -4.77 -4.15
C ALA A 102 -7.98 -6.04 -3.98
N ALA A 103 -8.11 -6.85 -5.03
CA ALA A 103 -8.80 -8.14 -4.98
C ALA A 103 -7.97 -9.27 -4.37
N ALA A 104 -6.64 -9.12 -4.30
CA ALA A 104 -5.73 -10.13 -3.78
C ALA A 104 -5.76 -10.20 -2.25
N GLN A 105 -5.55 -11.41 -1.69
CA GLN A 105 -5.56 -11.66 -0.24
C GLN A 105 -4.53 -10.80 0.51
N HIS A 106 -3.39 -10.51 -0.10
CA HIS A 106 -2.28 -9.77 0.51
C HIS A 106 -2.22 -8.29 0.08
N GLY A 107 -3.17 -7.82 -0.73
CA GLY A 107 -3.15 -6.49 -1.31
C GLY A 107 -3.67 -5.38 -0.40
N LEU A 108 -4.57 -5.71 0.54
CA LEU A 108 -5.21 -4.72 1.41
C LEU A 108 -4.20 -3.85 2.19
N PRO A 109 -3.12 -4.39 2.81
CA PRO A 109 -2.12 -3.56 3.48
C PRO A 109 -1.38 -2.60 2.54
N ILE A 110 -1.07 -3.03 1.30
CA ILE A 110 -0.44 -2.17 0.29
C ILE A 110 -1.37 -1.00 -0.03
N LEU A 111 -2.65 -1.29 -0.29
CA LEU A 111 -3.66 -0.27 -0.58
C LEU A 111 -3.83 0.70 0.59
N THR A 112 -3.91 0.19 1.83
CA THR A 112 -4.01 1.03 3.04
C THR A 112 -2.85 2.01 3.12
N GLN A 113 -1.63 1.54 2.93
CA GLN A 113 -0.43 2.38 2.97
C GLN A 113 -0.45 3.44 1.85
N LEU A 114 -0.85 3.10 0.64
CA LEU A 114 -0.98 4.06 -0.45
C LEU A 114 -2.02 5.14 -0.16
N LEU A 115 -3.16 4.78 0.42
CA LEU A 115 -4.20 5.73 0.79
C LEU A 115 -3.77 6.70 1.91
N THR A 116 -2.85 6.28 2.78
CA THR A 116 -2.35 7.13 3.88
C THR A 116 -1.17 8.02 3.47
N SER A 117 -0.29 7.53 2.61
CA SER A 117 1.03 8.13 2.40
C SER A 117 1.27 8.75 1.02
N THR A 118 0.35 8.57 0.06
CA THR A 118 0.47 9.23 -1.24
C THR A 118 -0.17 10.62 -1.25
N THR A 119 0.13 11.39 -2.31
CA THR A 119 -0.46 12.71 -2.52
C THR A 119 -2.00 12.66 -2.62
N PRO A 120 -2.72 13.73 -2.26
CA PRO A 120 -4.18 13.76 -2.36
C PRO A 120 -4.71 13.41 -3.75
N ALA A 121 -4.06 13.90 -4.82
CA ALA A 121 -4.46 13.61 -6.19
C ALA A 121 -4.38 12.11 -6.53
N ARG A 122 -3.29 11.43 -6.12
CA ARG A 122 -3.13 9.97 -6.31
C ARG A 122 -4.13 9.18 -5.48
N ARG A 123 -4.39 9.63 -4.26
CA ARG A 123 -5.40 9.02 -3.38
C ARG A 123 -6.78 9.06 -4.01
N THR A 124 -7.18 10.22 -4.54
CA THR A 124 -8.46 10.37 -5.27
C THR A 124 -8.51 9.44 -6.46
N LEU A 125 -7.45 9.38 -7.28
CA LEU A 125 -7.36 8.48 -8.42
C LEU A 125 -7.54 7.00 -8.01
N ILE A 126 -6.87 6.55 -6.94
CA ILE A 126 -7.02 5.18 -6.42
C ILE A 126 -8.47 4.91 -6.01
N ILE A 127 -9.09 5.83 -5.28
CA ILE A 127 -10.47 5.70 -4.82
C ILE A 127 -11.44 5.61 -6.01
N ASP A 128 -11.25 6.44 -7.03
CA ASP A 128 -12.10 6.44 -8.21
C ASP A 128 -11.95 5.16 -9.03
N LEU A 129 -10.72 4.68 -9.23
CA LEU A 129 -10.47 3.39 -9.89
C LEU A 129 -11.16 2.24 -9.15
N VAL A 130 -11.09 2.21 -7.82
CA VAL A 130 -11.75 1.18 -7.00
C VAL A 130 -13.28 1.28 -7.12
N ARG A 131 -13.84 2.49 -7.13
CA ARG A 131 -15.29 2.72 -7.33
C ARG A 131 -15.76 2.25 -8.71
N MET A 132 -15.02 2.58 -9.77
CA MET A 132 -15.34 2.16 -11.14
C MET A 132 -15.32 0.64 -11.32
N ASN A 133 -14.55 -0.08 -10.49
CA ASN A 133 -14.44 -1.53 -10.53
C ASN A 133 -15.22 -2.24 -9.39
N ALA A 134 -16.22 -1.58 -8.82
CA ALA A 134 -16.99 -2.07 -7.66
C ALA A 134 -17.60 -3.46 -7.85
N VAL A 135 -18.17 -3.76 -9.03
CA VAL A 135 -18.78 -5.06 -9.32
C VAL A 135 -17.76 -6.18 -9.21
N PHE A 136 -16.59 -6.00 -9.81
CA PHE A 136 -15.50 -6.98 -9.74
C PHE A 136 -14.98 -7.15 -8.32
N LEU A 137 -14.72 -6.04 -7.61
CA LEU A 137 -14.17 -6.10 -6.25
C LEU A 137 -15.14 -6.74 -5.26
N LYS A 138 -16.44 -6.46 -5.36
CA LYS A 138 -17.45 -7.03 -4.48
C LYS A 138 -17.70 -8.54 -4.72
N SER A 139 -17.20 -9.10 -5.82
CA SER A 139 -17.36 -10.54 -6.11
C SER A 139 -16.47 -11.43 -5.24
N ASN A 140 -15.48 -10.87 -4.53
CA ASN A 140 -14.65 -11.64 -3.61
C ASN A 140 -14.45 -10.91 -2.27
N ARG A 141 -14.08 -11.67 -1.22
CA ARG A 141 -13.95 -11.16 0.15
C ARG A 141 -12.89 -10.06 0.30
N SER A 142 -11.73 -10.23 -0.33
CA SER A 142 -10.62 -9.25 -0.24
C SER A 142 -10.98 -7.96 -0.96
N GLY A 143 -11.52 -8.05 -2.17
CA GLY A 143 -11.97 -6.90 -2.95
C GLY A 143 -13.10 -6.13 -2.26
N ALA A 144 -14.06 -6.82 -1.63
CA ALA A 144 -15.13 -6.18 -0.88
C ALA A 144 -14.58 -5.33 0.29
N ARG A 145 -13.56 -5.85 1.01
CA ARG A 145 -12.87 -5.10 2.08
C ARG A 145 -12.12 -3.89 1.53
N ALA A 146 -11.40 -4.04 0.42
CA ALA A 146 -10.71 -2.94 -0.25
C ALA A 146 -11.69 -1.86 -0.72
N PHE A 147 -12.85 -2.25 -1.24
CA PHE A 147 -13.91 -1.31 -1.62
C PHE A 147 -14.45 -0.53 -0.43
N GLN A 148 -14.71 -1.19 0.71
CA GLN A 148 -15.16 -0.54 1.95
C GLN A 148 -14.11 0.44 2.48
N LEU A 149 -12.83 0.04 2.48
CA LEU A 149 -11.71 0.88 2.90
C LEU A 149 -11.67 2.17 2.06
N CYS A 150 -11.70 2.08 0.74
CA CYS A 150 -11.70 3.23 -0.15
C CYS A 150 -12.94 4.13 0.03
N GLY A 151 -14.10 3.52 0.34
CA GLY A 151 -15.31 4.26 0.67
C GLY A 151 -15.14 5.15 1.91
N ALA A 152 -14.56 4.60 2.98
CA ALA A 152 -14.27 5.34 4.20
C ALA A 152 -13.30 6.51 3.96
N TYR A 153 -12.20 6.28 3.22
CA TYR A 153 -11.26 7.34 2.86
C TYR A 153 -11.88 8.41 1.95
N GLY A 154 -12.72 8.05 0.99
CA GLY A 154 -13.41 8.98 0.11
C GLY A 154 -14.38 9.90 0.88
N TYR A 155 -15.07 9.38 1.88
CA TYR A 155 -15.94 10.19 2.77
C TYR A 155 -15.15 11.24 3.54
N VAL A 156 -13.98 10.86 4.09
CA VAL A 156 -13.11 11.79 4.83
C VAL A 156 -12.59 12.92 3.94
N LEU A 157 -12.18 12.59 2.72
CA LEU A 157 -11.70 13.60 1.76
C LEU A 157 -12.79 14.61 1.39
N HIS A 158 -14.03 14.14 1.20
CA HIS A 158 -15.17 15.01 0.89
C HIS A 158 -15.49 15.98 2.05
N GLN A 159 -15.41 15.53 3.30
CA GLN A 159 -15.63 16.38 4.45
C GLN A 159 -14.52 17.43 4.63
N SER A 160 -13.25 17.07 4.33
CA SER A 160 -12.12 18.00 4.46
C SER A 160 -12.17 19.15 3.45
N VAL A 161 -12.84 18.99 2.31
CA VAL A 161 -13.02 20.04 1.28
C VAL A 161 -14.15 21.00 1.63
N HIS A 162 -15.13 20.58 2.43
CA HIS A 162 -16.34 21.38 2.74
C HIS A 162 -16.43 21.87 4.18
N ALA A 163 -15.45 21.59 5.05
CA ALA A 163 -15.47 22.05 6.43
C ALA A 163 -14.66 23.34 6.61
N PRO A 164 -15.26 24.43 7.12
CA PRO A 164 -14.48 25.50 7.74
C PRO A 164 -13.84 24.93 9.00
N THR A 165 -12.53 25.07 9.11
CA THR A 165 -11.70 24.65 10.25
C THR A 165 -12.41 24.80 11.61
N PRO A 166 -12.64 23.75 12.44
CA PRO A 166 -11.60 23.11 13.24
C PRO A 166 -11.83 21.59 13.45
N ALA A 167 -10.97 20.75 12.99
CA ALA A 167 -11.25 19.30 13.06
C ALA A 167 -10.11 18.42 13.59
N ILE A 168 -9.38 18.83 14.63
CA ILE A 168 -8.44 17.90 15.32
C ILE A 168 -9.20 16.83 16.14
N ARG A 169 -10.47 17.04 16.47
CA ARG A 169 -11.25 16.08 17.28
C ARG A 169 -11.76 14.86 16.51
N HIS A 170 -11.98 14.97 15.20
CA HIS A 170 -12.56 13.89 14.39
C HIS A 170 -11.53 12.85 13.88
N VAL A 171 -10.26 13.24 13.75
CA VAL A 171 -9.20 12.30 13.34
C VAL A 171 -9.04 11.16 14.35
N LYS A 172 -9.16 11.42 15.64
CA LYS A 172 -9.09 10.38 16.70
C LYS A 172 -10.25 9.36 16.62
N HIS A 173 -11.44 9.80 16.21
CA HIS A 173 -12.61 8.91 16.10
C HIS A 173 -12.51 8.00 14.86
N LEU A 174 -11.95 8.50 13.76
CA LEU A 174 -11.75 7.75 12.53
C LEU A 174 -10.63 6.73 12.66
N THR A 175 -9.54 7.08 13.35
CA THR A 175 -8.47 6.13 13.67
C THR A 175 -9.03 4.97 14.52
N ALA A 176 -9.96 5.25 15.44
CA ALA A 176 -10.65 4.23 16.24
C ALA A 176 -11.59 3.37 15.37
N MET A 177 -12.35 3.93 14.43
CA MET A 177 -13.22 3.15 13.52
C MET A 177 -12.43 2.29 12.54
N ILE A 178 -11.30 2.78 12.03
CA ILE A 178 -10.38 1.99 11.19
C ILE A 178 -9.73 0.88 12.02
N ALA A 179 -9.37 1.14 13.27
CA ALA A 179 -8.83 0.14 14.19
C ALA A 179 -9.86 -0.97 14.50
N VAL A 180 -11.13 -0.63 14.66
CA VAL A 180 -12.22 -1.62 14.87
C VAL A 180 -12.45 -2.45 13.62
N ALA A 181 -12.49 -1.85 12.44
CA ALA A 181 -12.63 -2.58 11.17
C ALA A 181 -11.45 -3.51 10.86
N VAL A 182 -10.25 -3.17 11.34
CA VAL A 182 -9.03 -4.01 11.25
C VAL A 182 -9.00 -5.09 12.33
N HIS A 183 -9.52 -4.81 13.53
CA HIS A 183 -9.57 -5.76 14.66
C HIS A 183 -10.51 -6.94 14.35
N ASP A 184 -11.65 -6.71 13.72
CA ASP A 184 -12.59 -7.76 13.28
C ASP A 184 -12.02 -8.67 12.18
N SER A 185 -10.87 -8.28 11.59
CA SER A 185 -10.19 -9.05 10.55
C SER A 185 -9.00 -9.89 11.04
N GLY A 186 -8.70 -9.91 12.35
CA GLY A 186 -7.64 -10.76 12.93
C GLY A 186 -6.21 -10.34 12.57
N LEU A 187 -5.99 -9.12 12.13
CA LEU A 187 -4.66 -8.57 11.81
C LEU A 187 -4.14 -7.77 13.01
N TYR A 188 -3.17 -8.34 13.70
CA TYR A 188 -2.46 -7.72 14.82
C TYR A 188 -1.59 -6.55 14.31
N VAL A 189 -2.04 -5.33 14.45
CA VAL A 189 -1.23 -4.13 14.23
C VAL A 189 -0.67 -3.68 15.57
N ARG A 190 0.65 -3.82 15.77
CA ARG A 190 1.35 -3.18 16.89
C ARG A 190 1.25 -1.67 16.74
N THR A 191 0.44 -1.04 17.58
CA THR A 191 0.38 0.42 17.71
C THR A 191 1.69 0.92 18.32
N ILE A 192 2.48 1.65 17.53
CA ILE A 192 3.60 2.43 18.07
C ILE A 192 2.98 3.67 18.71
N GLN A 193 2.94 3.71 20.04
CA GLN A 193 2.64 4.91 20.81
C GLN A 193 3.86 5.84 20.76
N SER A 194 3.81 6.85 19.91
CA SER A 194 4.73 8.01 19.99
C SER A 194 4.24 8.94 21.09
N THR A 195 4.79 8.81 22.27
CA THR A 195 4.64 9.78 23.36
C THR A 195 5.47 11.03 23.04
N THR A 196 4.88 12.03 22.44
CA THR A 196 5.47 13.37 22.42
C THR A 196 5.21 14.06 23.74
N HIS A 197 6.22 14.05 24.61
CA HIS A 197 6.29 14.87 25.80
C HIS A 197 6.56 16.33 25.40
N PHE A 198 5.50 17.12 25.34
CA PHE A 198 5.64 18.58 25.27
C PHE A 198 5.82 19.10 26.70
N ARG A 199 7.07 19.38 27.09
CA ARG A 199 7.39 20.10 28.32
C ARG A 199 7.29 21.60 28.04
N GLY A 200 6.20 22.22 28.46
CA GLY A 200 6.10 23.68 28.48
C GLY A 200 6.96 24.25 29.61
N HIS A 201 7.95 25.07 29.23
CA HIS A 201 8.60 25.98 30.18
C HIS A 201 7.77 27.27 30.27
N VAL A 202 7.19 27.48 31.43
CA VAL A 202 6.67 28.79 31.83
C VAL A 202 7.86 29.51 32.49
N VAL A 203 8.23 30.67 31.95
CA VAL A 203 9.16 31.62 32.57
C VAL A 203 8.31 32.74 33.15
N ALA A 204 8.50 32.97 34.44
CA ALA A 204 8.00 34.10 35.19
C ALA A 204 8.79 35.36 34.85
#